data_584c5f645014e23dfe686a8fe8921c60
#
_entry.id   584c5f645014e23dfe686a8fe8921c60
#
_cell.length_a   1.000
_cell.length_b   1.000
_cell.length_c   1.000
_cell.angle_alpha   90.00
_cell.angle_beta   90.00
_cell.angle_gamma   90.00
#
_symmetry.space_group_name_H-M   'P 1'
#
loop_
_entity.id
_entity.type
_entity.pdbx_description
1 polymer ?
#
loop_
_entity_poly.entity_id
_entity_poly.type
_entity_poly.pdbx_seq_one_letter_code
_entity_poly.pdbx_strand_id
1 'polypeptide(L)'
;MVELRFLGSSVPTLGGGKRELVRQPKVYGLDTGFVAFARGWTDLRPEDCGLLWERLVLDRLLSDPAEPEVRYWRDKDQYEIDFVLPGGRGAVTAIECKWNADHFASKNLQVFRALHPAGKNLVVATNVPKPYTRQVGGLTITFTGLDDLVL
;
A
#
# COMPACT_ATOMS: atom_id res chain seq x y z
N MET A 1 -21.74 -13.21 -2.41
CA MET A 1 -20.81 -13.67 -1.32
C MET A 1 -19.81 -12.55 -1.11
N VAL A 2 -19.70 -12.00 0.11
CA VAL A 2 -18.70 -10.95 0.42
C VAL A 2 -17.39 -11.65 0.69
N GLU A 3 -16.38 -11.39 -0.13
CA GLU A 3 -15.04 -11.91 0.09
C GLU A 3 -14.28 -11.00 1.06
N LEU A 4 -13.81 -11.56 2.16
CA LEU A 4 -12.96 -10.88 3.12
C LEU A 4 -11.52 -11.37 2.93
N ARG A 5 -10.58 -10.44 2.80
CA ARG A 5 -9.15 -10.75 2.79
C ARG A 5 -8.49 -10.24 4.04
N PHE A 6 -7.69 -11.10 4.63
CA PHE A 6 -6.86 -10.78 5.79
C PHE A 6 -5.43 -10.56 5.32
N LEU A 7 -4.92 -9.36 5.43
CA LEU A 7 -3.50 -9.12 5.22
C LEU A 7 -2.75 -9.29 6.53
N GLY A 8 -1.82 -10.24 6.54
CA GLY A 8 -0.89 -10.39 7.65
C GLY A 8 0.04 -9.18 7.75
N SER A 9 0.37 -8.78 8.99
CA SER A 9 1.36 -7.74 9.21
C SER A 9 2.77 -8.27 8.95
N SER A 10 3.52 -7.48 8.23
CA SER A 10 4.97 -7.30 8.24
C SER A 10 5.88 -8.38 7.64
N VAL A 11 6.82 -7.82 6.91
CA VAL A 11 8.12 -8.42 6.61
C VAL A 11 8.88 -8.62 7.92
N PRO A 12 9.39 -9.83 8.23
CA PRO A 12 10.27 -10.03 9.37
C PRO A 12 11.48 -9.11 9.24
N THR A 13 11.73 -8.29 10.24
CA THR A 13 12.96 -7.53 10.34
C THR A 13 14.10 -8.51 10.56
N LEU A 14 14.95 -8.71 9.56
CA LEU A 14 16.25 -9.34 9.73
C LEU A 14 17.17 -8.35 10.48
N GLY A 15 17.21 -8.48 11.80
CA GLY A 15 18.04 -7.63 12.65
C GLY A 15 17.25 -7.08 13.83
N GLY A 16 17.54 -7.54 15.03
CA GLY A 16 16.87 -7.24 16.28
C GLY A 16 16.91 -5.77 16.69
N GLY A 17 16.15 -4.94 16.02
CA GLY A 17 15.91 -3.55 16.38
C GLY A 17 14.61 -3.42 17.18
N LYS A 18 14.63 -2.57 18.20
CA LYS A 18 13.56 -2.34 19.21
C LYS A 18 12.22 -1.77 18.67
N ARG A 19 11.92 -1.84 17.37
CA ARG A 19 10.61 -1.45 16.82
C ARG A 19 9.69 -2.65 16.75
N GLU A 20 8.82 -2.73 17.73
CA GLU A 20 7.77 -3.74 17.79
C GLU A 20 6.74 -3.50 16.68
N LEU A 21 6.51 -4.53 15.86
CA LEU A 21 5.52 -4.47 14.79
C LEU A 21 4.12 -4.66 15.39
N VAL A 22 3.18 -3.85 14.96
CA VAL A 22 1.77 -4.05 15.30
C VAL A 22 1.26 -5.27 14.55
N ARG A 23 0.91 -6.34 15.27
CA ARG A 23 0.51 -7.64 14.70
C ARG A 23 -1.00 -7.76 14.45
N GLN A 24 -1.73 -6.66 14.38
CA GLN A 24 -3.17 -6.72 14.10
C GLN A 24 -3.39 -6.89 12.59
N PRO A 25 -4.13 -7.91 12.13
CA PRO A 25 -4.42 -8.08 10.73
C PRO A 25 -5.31 -6.92 10.24
N LYS A 26 -5.00 -6.38 9.06
CA LYS A 26 -5.95 -5.55 8.33
C LYS A 26 -6.96 -6.44 7.61
N VAL A 27 -8.24 -6.09 7.72
CA VAL A 27 -9.33 -6.80 7.05
C VAL A 27 -9.89 -5.93 5.94
N TYR A 28 -9.90 -6.45 4.74
CA TYR A 28 -10.44 -5.78 3.57
C TYR A 28 -11.67 -6.53 3.07
N GLY A 29 -12.79 -5.80 2.90
CA GLY A 29 -13.89 -6.29 2.08
C GLY A 29 -13.60 -5.94 0.61
N LEU A 30 -13.53 -6.91 -0.29
CA LEU A 30 -13.17 -6.66 -1.68
C LEU A 30 -14.32 -6.04 -2.48
N ASP A 31 -15.56 -6.21 -2.05
CA ASP A 31 -16.72 -5.56 -2.68
C ASP A 31 -16.86 -4.11 -2.18
N THR A 32 -16.46 -3.15 -3.02
CA THR A 32 -16.53 -1.72 -2.71
C THR A 32 -17.96 -1.21 -2.57
N GLY A 33 -18.92 -1.79 -3.30
CA GLY A 33 -20.34 -1.47 -3.19
C GLY A 33 -20.91 -1.93 -1.85
N PHE A 34 -20.56 -3.12 -1.40
CA PHE A 34 -20.94 -3.60 -0.07
C PHE A 34 -20.34 -2.73 1.05
N VAL A 35 -19.09 -2.29 0.89
CA VAL A 35 -18.46 -1.40 1.87
C VAL A 35 -19.19 -0.06 1.96
N ALA A 36 -19.53 0.55 0.83
CA ALA A 36 -20.30 1.77 0.79
C ALA A 36 -21.67 1.59 1.45
N PHE A 37 -22.36 0.49 1.14
CA PHE A 37 -23.63 0.13 1.77
C PHE A 37 -23.51 -0.06 3.28
N ALA A 38 -22.55 -0.87 3.73
CA ALA A 38 -22.34 -1.16 5.15
C ALA A 38 -21.96 0.09 5.98
N ARG A 39 -21.36 1.09 5.33
CA ARG A 39 -21.04 2.38 5.94
C ARG A 39 -22.16 3.42 5.80
N GLY A 40 -23.26 3.07 5.14
CA GLY A 40 -24.39 3.97 4.92
C GLY A 40 -24.06 5.15 4.01
N TRP A 41 -23.08 4.99 3.10
CA TRP A 41 -22.71 6.04 2.17
C TRP A 41 -23.72 6.13 1.04
N THR A 42 -24.49 7.20 1.00
CA THR A 42 -25.39 7.54 -0.11
C THR A 42 -24.64 8.29 -1.20
N ASP A 43 -23.68 9.12 -0.81
CA ASP A 43 -22.78 9.87 -1.68
C ASP A 43 -21.33 9.66 -1.21
N LEU A 44 -20.39 9.57 -2.16
CA LEU A 44 -18.97 9.44 -1.87
C LEU A 44 -18.36 10.82 -1.65
N ARG A 45 -17.75 11.00 -0.49
CA ARG A 45 -16.98 12.21 -0.18
C ARG A 45 -15.50 11.98 -0.56
N PRO A 46 -14.71 13.05 -0.77
CA PRO A 46 -13.28 12.92 -1.08
C PRO A 46 -12.49 12.05 -0.09
N GLU A 47 -12.82 12.12 1.20
CA GLU A 47 -12.20 11.30 2.26
C GLU A 47 -12.53 9.82 2.14
N ASP A 48 -13.70 9.47 1.60
CA ASP A 48 -14.12 8.07 1.40
C ASP A 48 -13.41 7.45 0.18
N CYS A 49 -13.07 8.27 -0.81
CA CYS A 49 -12.40 7.84 -2.03
C CYS A 49 -11.02 7.21 -1.77
N GLY A 50 -10.27 7.71 -0.79
CA GLY A 50 -8.97 7.15 -0.43
C GLY A 50 -9.06 5.69 0.01
N LEU A 51 -10.05 5.36 0.84
CA LEU A 51 -10.28 3.99 1.30
C LEU A 51 -10.70 3.07 0.17
N LEU A 52 -11.58 3.51 -0.71
CA LEU A 52 -12.03 2.72 -1.86
C LEU A 52 -10.88 2.50 -2.85
N TRP A 53 -10.04 3.52 -3.03
CA TRP A 53 -8.87 3.43 -3.90
C TRP A 53 -7.87 2.39 -3.39
N GLU A 54 -7.53 2.41 -2.11
CA GLU A 54 -6.65 1.38 -1.49
C GLU A 54 -7.19 -0.03 -1.75
N ARG A 55 -8.51 -0.24 -1.68
CA ARG A 55 -9.14 -1.53 -1.99
C ARG A 55 -9.02 -1.93 -3.45
N LEU A 56 -9.24 -1.00 -4.38
CA LEU A 56 -9.07 -1.28 -5.81
C LEU A 56 -7.61 -1.64 -6.14
N VAL A 57 -6.65 -0.97 -5.51
CA VAL A 57 -5.23 -1.32 -5.66
C VAL A 57 -4.97 -2.72 -5.10
N LEU A 58 -5.51 -3.06 -3.94
CA LEU A 58 -5.39 -4.41 -3.39
C LEU A 58 -5.97 -5.48 -4.33
N ASP A 59 -7.17 -5.25 -4.85
CA ASP A 59 -7.82 -6.16 -5.79
C ASP A 59 -6.97 -6.37 -7.05
N ARG A 60 -6.39 -5.29 -7.58
CA ARG A 60 -5.45 -5.36 -8.71
C ARG A 60 -4.20 -6.18 -8.39
N LEU A 61 -3.63 -6.03 -7.18
CA LEU A 61 -2.47 -6.80 -6.73
C LEU A 61 -2.80 -8.29 -6.59
N LEU A 62 -3.95 -8.61 -6.03
CA LEU A 62 -4.41 -10.00 -5.83
C LEU A 62 -4.84 -10.67 -7.14
N SER A 63 -5.17 -9.90 -8.18
CA SER A 63 -5.52 -10.40 -9.51
C SER A 63 -4.30 -10.65 -10.39
N ASP A 64 -3.09 -10.38 -9.90
CA ASP A 64 -1.86 -10.63 -10.66
C ASP A 64 -1.61 -12.14 -10.80
N PRO A 65 -1.37 -12.66 -12.02
CA PRO A 65 -1.09 -14.10 -12.25
C PRO A 65 0.14 -14.63 -11.50
N ALA A 66 1.04 -13.76 -11.08
CA ALA A 66 2.18 -14.13 -10.25
C ALA A 66 1.81 -14.39 -8.78
N GLU A 67 0.54 -14.13 -8.40
CA GLU A 67 0.02 -14.33 -7.04
C GLU A 67 0.95 -13.78 -5.95
N PRO A 68 1.29 -12.50 -5.98
CA PRO A 68 2.25 -11.94 -5.04
C PRO A 68 1.72 -12.04 -3.61
N GLU A 69 2.58 -12.34 -2.67
CA GLU A 69 2.25 -12.27 -1.26
C GLU A 69 2.09 -10.81 -0.85
N VAL A 70 0.85 -10.33 -0.70
CA VAL A 70 0.57 -8.96 -0.30
C VAL A 70 0.50 -8.87 1.22
N ARG A 71 1.29 -7.97 1.77
CA ARG A 71 1.32 -7.64 3.21
C ARG A 71 1.18 -6.14 3.39
N TYR A 72 1.01 -5.66 4.62
CA TYR A 72 1.15 -4.25 4.99
C TYR A 72 2.24 -4.10 6.03
N TRP A 73 2.73 -2.88 6.25
CA TRP A 73 3.65 -2.59 7.33
C TRP A 73 3.13 -1.44 8.18
N ARG A 74 3.20 -1.59 9.50
CA ARG A 74 2.93 -0.53 10.48
C ARG A 74 3.84 -0.71 11.69
N ASP A 75 4.42 0.39 12.18
CA ASP A 75 5.18 0.38 13.43
C ASP A 75 4.34 0.93 14.59
N LYS A 76 4.92 0.90 15.79
CA LYS A 76 4.29 1.40 17.02
C LYS A 76 4.07 2.92 17.00
N ASP A 77 4.83 3.66 16.22
CA ASP A 77 4.72 5.11 16.07
C ASP A 77 3.70 5.50 14.99
N GLN A 78 2.92 4.51 14.51
CA GLN A 78 1.85 4.64 13.51
C GLN A 78 2.34 5.04 12.10
N TYR A 79 3.63 4.90 11.81
CA TYR A 79 4.09 4.93 10.42
C TYR A 79 3.60 3.68 9.70
N GLU A 80 3.06 3.85 8.50
CA GLU A 80 2.42 2.77 7.76
C GLU A 80 2.81 2.80 6.29
N ILE A 81 2.95 1.61 5.69
CA ILE A 81 2.98 1.39 4.24
C ILE A 81 1.77 0.52 3.90
N ASP A 82 0.96 0.99 2.96
CA ASP A 82 -0.32 0.36 2.63
C ASP A 82 -0.13 -1.08 2.16
N PHE A 83 0.78 -1.31 1.21
CA PHE A 83 1.13 -2.66 0.77
C PHE A 83 2.63 -2.85 0.65
N VAL A 84 3.05 -4.06 1.01
CA VAL A 84 4.43 -4.49 0.99
C VAL A 84 4.50 -5.85 0.31
N LEU A 85 5.29 -5.95 -0.77
CA LEU A 85 5.48 -7.19 -1.50
C LEU A 85 6.90 -7.69 -1.29
N PRO A 86 7.09 -8.88 -0.67
CA PRO A 86 8.38 -9.49 -0.55
C PRO A 86 8.97 -9.80 -1.92
N GLY A 87 10.23 -9.49 -2.12
CA GLY A 87 10.99 -9.79 -3.32
C GLY A 87 12.18 -10.69 -3.06
N GLY A 88 12.93 -11.00 -4.11
CA GLY A 88 14.13 -11.82 -3.98
C GLY A 88 15.25 -11.09 -3.21
N ARG A 89 16.11 -11.87 -2.52
CA ARG A 89 17.31 -11.39 -1.82
C ARG A 89 17.05 -10.31 -0.74
N GLY A 90 15.88 -10.36 -0.10
CA GLY A 90 15.51 -9.41 0.94
C GLY A 90 15.06 -8.03 0.42
N ALA A 91 14.93 -7.85 -0.88
CA ALA A 91 14.32 -6.66 -1.44
C ALA A 91 12.81 -6.65 -1.17
N VAL A 92 12.25 -5.47 -0.99
CA VAL A 92 10.83 -5.29 -0.67
C VAL A 92 10.25 -4.16 -1.52
N THR A 93 9.18 -4.42 -2.26
CA THR A 93 8.44 -3.37 -2.94
C THR A 93 7.44 -2.75 -1.96
N ALA A 94 7.59 -1.46 -1.72
CA ALA A 94 6.68 -0.67 -0.90
C ALA A 94 5.71 0.11 -1.79
N ILE A 95 4.42 0.03 -1.48
CA ILE A 95 3.34 0.66 -2.25
C ILE A 95 2.51 1.53 -1.32
N GLU A 96 2.39 2.80 -1.66
CA GLU A 96 1.50 3.78 -1.04
C GLU A 96 0.35 4.11 -1.99
N CYS A 97 -0.88 4.09 -1.49
CA CYS A 97 -2.08 4.42 -2.23
C CYS A 97 -2.51 5.84 -1.93
N LYS A 98 -2.71 6.66 -2.96
CA LYS A 98 -3.20 8.04 -2.79
C LYS A 98 -4.30 8.32 -3.80
N TRP A 99 -5.42 8.90 -3.34
CA TRP A 99 -6.44 9.37 -4.26
C TRP A 99 -5.87 10.42 -5.21
N ASN A 100 -5.00 11.29 -4.72
CA ASN A 100 -4.26 12.28 -5.51
C ASN A 100 -2.77 12.19 -5.16
N ALA A 101 -1.92 12.06 -6.18
CA ALA A 101 -0.46 11.97 -6.04
C ALA A 101 0.16 13.19 -5.34
N ASP A 102 -0.46 14.38 -5.44
CA ASP A 102 0.04 15.60 -4.79
C ASP A 102 -0.06 15.55 -3.26
N HIS A 103 -0.90 14.67 -2.72
CA HIS A 103 -1.02 14.43 -1.27
C HIS A 103 0.01 13.44 -0.73
N PHE A 104 0.92 12.96 -1.57
CA PHE A 104 1.96 12.04 -1.14
C PHE A 104 3.02 12.77 -0.29
N ALA A 105 3.35 12.15 0.86
CA ALA A 105 4.45 12.58 1.73
C ALA A 105 5.41 11.39 1.95
N SER A 106 6.72 11.64 1.78
CA SER A 106 7.73 10.57 1.79
C SER A 106 8.08 10.04 3.19
N LYS A 107 7.56 10.61 4.26
CA LYS A 107 7.97 10.31 5.64
C LYS A 107 7.80 8.84 6.00
N ASN A 108 6.65 8.24 5.69
CA ASN A 108 6.41 6.81 5.96
C ASN A 108 7.41 5.93 5.23
N LEU A 109 7.64 6.21 3.94
CA LEU A 109 8.63 5.49 3.14
C LEU A 109 10.05 5.67 3.66
N GLN A 110 10.43 6.84 4.13
CA GLN A 110 11.76 7.07 4.73
C GLN A 110 11.96 6.22 5.98
N VAL A 111 10.96 6.18 6.88
CA VAL A 111 11.01 5.35 8.09
C VAL A 111 11.07 3.87 7.72
N PHE A 112 10.25 3.44 6.78
CA PHE A 112 10.27 2.06 6.29
C PHE A 112 11.61 1.68 5.66
N ARG A 113 12.19 2.54 4.80
CA ARG A 113 13.47 2.30 4.11
C ARG A 113 14.69 2.32 5.03
N ALA A 114 14.61 3.00 6.17
CA ALA A 114 15.65 2.89 7.19
C ALA A 114 15.77 1.46 7.77
N LEU A 115 14.68 0.69 7.73
CA LEU A 115 14.63 -0.71 8.18
C LEU A 115 14.80 -1.70 7.02
N HIS A 116 14.30 -1.36 5.84
CA HIS A 116 14.29 -2.19 4.63
C HIS A 116 14.89 -1.40 3.46
N PRO A 117 16.23 -1.27 3.37
CA PRO A 117 16.87 -0.35 2.44
C PRO A 117 16.74 -0.74 0.96
N ALA A 118 16.45 -2.03 0.66
CA ALA A 118 16.42 -2.54 -0.71
C ALA A 118 15.00 -2.72 -1.24
N GLY A 119 14.79 -2.33 -2.51
CA GLY A 119 13.55 -2.57 -3.26
C GLY A 119 12.96 -1.30 -3.88
N LYS A 120 11.80 -1.46 -4.53
CA LYS A 120 11.10 -0.39 -5.25
C LYS A 120 10.17 0.39 -4.31
N ASN A 121 9.98 1.68 -4.62
CA ASN A 121 8.95 2.52 -3.98
C ASN A 121 7.95 2.94 -5.04
N LEU A 122 6.69 2.59 -4.84
CA LEU A 122 5.58 2.92 -5.73
C LEU A 122 4.56 3.79 -5.01
N VAL A 123 4.04 4.77 -5.71
CA VAL A 123 2.83 5.52 -5.32
C VAL A 123 1.80 5.29 -6.40
N VAL A 124 0.69 4.66 -6.04
CA VAL A 124 -0.42 4.38 -6.95
C VAL A 124 -1.50 5.42 -6.72
N ALA A 125 -1.77 6.25 -7.74
CA ALA A 125 -2.73 7.35 -7.62
C ALA A 125 -3.64 7.48 -8.84
N THR A 126 -4.85 8.06 -8.65
CA THR A 126 -5.86 8.18 -9.70
C THR A 126 -5.47 9.20 -10.77
N ASN A 127 -4.76 10.25 -10.39
CA ASN A 127 -4.38 11.35 -11.26
C ASN A 127 -3.01 11.20 -11.93
N VAL A 128 -2.55 9.96 -12.10
CA VAL A 128 -1.29 9.63 -12.79
C VAL A 128 -1.62 8.91 -14.10
N PRO A 129 -1.79 9.65 -15.22
CA PRO A 129 -2.18 9.07 -16.51
C PRO A 129 -1.05 8.31 -17.21
N LYS A 130 0.20 8.54 -16.81
CA LYS A 130 1.38 7.82 -17.28
C LYS A 130 2.41 7.72 -16.15
N PRO A 131 3.06 6.58 -15.98
CA PRO A 131 4.08 6.41 -14.95
C PRO A 131 5.24 7.40 -15.11
N TYR A 132 5.71 7.91 -13.97
CA TYR A 132 6.91 8.75 -13.91
C TYR A 132 7.65 8.53 -12.59
N THR A 133 8.92 8.91 -12.57
CA THR A 133 9.79 8.76 -11.40
C THR A 133 10.23 10.12 -10.88
N ARG A 134 10.23 10.28 -9.55
CA ARG A 134 10.70 11.47 -8.84
C ARG A 134 11.64 11.09 -7.71
N GLN A 135 12.55 12.01 -7.40
CA GLN A 135 13.33 11.97 -6.17
C GLN A 135 12.57 12.77 -5.09
N VAL A 136 12.17 12.10 -4.02
CA VAL A 136 11.46 12.72 -2.91
C VAL A 136 12.06 12.24 -1.60
N GLY A 137 12.54 13.16 -0.77
CA GLY A 137 13.13 12.84 0.53
C GLY A 137 14.32 11.87 0.46
N GLY A 138 15.14 11.96 -0.62
CA GLY A 138 16.29 11.09 -0.85
C GLY A 138 15.95 9.71 -1.43
N LEU A 139 14.67 9.43 -1.68
CA LEU A 139 14.21 8.16 -2.25
C LEU A 139 13.80 8.32 -3.71
N THR A 140 14.13 7.33 -4.52
CA THR A 140 13.58 7.20 -5.88
C THR A 140 12.20 6.57 -5.78
N ILE A 141 11.18 7.26 -6.27
CA ILE A 141 9.77 6.85 -6.17
C ILE A 141 9.15 6.88 -7.56
N THR A 142 8.51 5.79 -7.95
CA THR A 142 7.71 5.70 -9.17
C THR A 142 6.25 5.95 -8.84
N PHE A 143 5.67 6.94 -9.52
CA PHE A 143 4.24 7.24 -9.49
C PHE A 143 3.58 6.56 -10.67
N THR A 144 2.45 5.90 -10.45
CA THR A 144 1.73 5.14 -11.46
C THR A 144 0.22 5.19 -11.25
N GLY A 145 -0.54 5.00 -12.32
CA GLY A 145 -1.97 4.69 -12.24
C GLY A 145 -2.21 3.21 -11.97
N LEU A 146 -3.48 2.83 -11.79
CA LEU A 146 -3.86 1.44 -11.53
C LEU A 146 -3.57 0.53 -12.73
N ASP A 147 -3.87 1.01 -13.94
CA ASP A 147 -3.73 0.24 -15.19
C ASP A 147 -2.26 -0.06 -15.54
N ASP A 148 -1.36 0.86 -15.18
CA ASP A 148 0.08 0.76 -15.42
C ASP A 148 0.85 0.15 -14.22
N LEU A 149 0.15 -0.34 -13.21
CA LEU A 149 0.76 -0.98 -12.05
C LEU A 149 1.38 -2.32 -12.46
N VAL A 150 2.70 -2.34 -12.59
CA VAL A 150 3.53 -3.52 -12.90
C VAL A 150 4.44 -3.82 -11.71
N LEU A 151 4.45 -5.07 -11.24
CA LEU A 151 5.19 -5.54 -10.07
C LEU A 151 6.63 -5.99 -10.38
#